data_9afdaef7393b1b0fae48dba828008afc
#
_entry.id   9afdaef7393b1b0fae48dba828008afc
#
_cell.length_a   1.000
_cell.length_b   1.000
_cell.length_c   1.000
_cell.angle_alpha   90.00
_cell.angle_beta   90.00
_cell.angle_gamma   90.00
#
_symmetry.space_group_name_H-M   'P 1'
#
loop_
_entity.id
_entity.type
_entity.pdbx_description
1 polymer ?
#
loop_
_entity_poly.entity_id
_entity_poly.type
_entity_poly.pdbx_seq_one_letter_code
_entity_poly.pdbx_strand_id
1 'polypeptide(L)'
;MSRSVLVTGGNRGIGLAIARAFAEAGDKVAITYRSGEPPEALTSLGVLAVRCDITDSEQVEQAYKEIEDKHGAVEVLVANAGITKDTLLMRMSEDDFASVVDTNLTGTFRVVKRANRGMLRAKKGRVVLISSVVGLLGSAGQANYAASKAALVGFARSLARELGSRNITFNVVAPGFVDTDMTKVLTDEQRAGIVAQVPLARYAQPEEIAAAVSFLASDDAAYITGAVIPVDGGLGMGH
;
A
#
# COMPACT_ATOMS: atom_id res chain seq x y z
N MET A 1 -8.54 7.44 21.09
CA MET A 1 -7.09 7.57 21.31
C MET A 1 -6.43 7.65 19.94
N SER A 2 -5.42 8.53 19.80
CA SER A 2 -4.64 8.66 18.56
C SER A 2 -3.75 7.43 18.36
N ARG A 3 -3.90 6.73 17.23
CA ARG A 3 -3.11 5.51 16.90
C ARG A 3 -1.80 5.89 16.21
N SER A 4 -0.78 5.06 16.34
CA SER A 4 0.44 5.17 15.55
C SER A 4 0.25 4.46 14.20
N VAL A 5 0.27 5.24 13.12
CA VAL A 5 0.03 4.79 11.74
C VAL A 5 1.29 4.96 10.91
N LEU A 6 1.69 3.92 10.20
CA LEU A 6 2.79 3.96 9.23
C LEU A 6 2.27 3.71 7.82
N VAL A 7 2.58 4.63 6.89
CA VAL A 7 2.30 4.47 5.45
C VAL A 7 3.62 4.45 4.68
N THR A 8 3.94 3.33 4.03
CA THR A 8 5.14 3.27 3.19
C THR A 8 4.88 3.87 1.81
N GLY A 9 5.86 4.62 1.27
CA GLY A 9 5.67 5.35 0.01
C GLY A 9 4.60 6.45 0.13
N GLY A 10 4.56 7.13 1.29
CA GLY A 10 3.51 8.10 1.63
C GLY A 10 3.71 9.51 1.09
N ASN A 11 4.77 9.78 0.33
CA ASN A 11 5.09 11.14 -0.13
C ASN A 11 4.42 11.54 -1.44
N ARG A 12 3.65 10.67 -2.09
CA ARG A 12 2.92 10.97 -3.34
C ARG A 12 1.74 10.01 -3.57
N GLY A 13 0.87 10.39 -4.51
CA GLY A 13 -0.20 9.54 -5.04
C GLY A 13 -1.12 8.97 -3.96
N ILE A 14 -1.43 7.68 -4.06
CA ILE A 14 -2.32 6.97 -3.13
C ILE A 14 -1.78 7.04 -1.70
N GLY A 15 -0.48 6.82 -1.50
CA GLY A 15 0.13 6.86 -0.17
C GLY A 15 0.01 8.21 0.51
N LEU A 16 0.13 9.31 -0.24
CA LEU A 16 -0.08 10.67 0.24
C LEU A 16 -1.53 10.88 0.72
N ALA A 17 -2.51 10.48 -0.09
CA ALA A 17 -3.91 10.61 0.27
C ALA A 17 -4.27 9.79 1.52
N ILE A 18 -3.73 8.59 1.62
CA ILE A 18 -3.90 7.73 2.81
C ILE A 18 -3.30 8.38 4.05
N ALA A 19 -2.05 8.85 3.97
CA ALA A 19 -1.37 9.50 5.09
C ALA A 19 -2.14 10.74 5.57
N ARG A 20 -2.61 11.56 4.62
CA ARG A 20 -3.43 12.73 4.89
C ARG A 20 -4.74 12.37 5.59
N ALA A 21 -5.47 11.37 5.09
CA ALA A 21 -6.74 10.95 5.68
C ALA A 21 -6.59 10.52 7.16
N PHE A 22 -5.54 9.76 7.49
CA PHE A 22 -5.27 9.38 8.88
C PHE A 22 -4.84 10.58 9.75
N ALA A 23 -4.04 11.51 9.22
CA ALA A 23 -3.62 12.70 9.95
C ALA A 23 -4.81 13.63 10.25
N GLU A 24 -5.68 13.86 9.27
CA GLU A 24 -6.92 14.64 9.43
C GLU A 24 -7.90 13.97 10.42
N ALA A 25 -7.86 12.63 10.55
CA ALA A 25 -8.62 11.89 11.57
C ALA A 25 -7.99 11.95 12.98
N GLY A 26 -6.84 12.61 13.15
CA GLY A 26 -6.17 12.81 14.44
C GLY A 26 -5.24 11.68 14.86
N ASP A 27 -4.87 10.76 13.95
CA ASP A 27 -3.86 9.74 14.21
C ASP A 27 -2.44 10.33 14.15
N LYS A 28 -1.49 9.71 14.84
CA LYS A 28 -0.04 9.99 14.74
C LYS A 28 0.51 9.29 13.51
N VAL A 29 0.68 10.01 12.43
CA VAL A 29 1.05 9.43 11.14
C VAL A 29 2.54 9.58 10.87
N ALA A 30 3.17 8.49 10.48
CA ALA A 30 4.49 8.48 9.87
C ALA A 30 4.39 7.97 8.43
N ILE A 31 5.21 8.55 7.56
CA ILE A 31 5.42 8.03 6.20
C ILE A 31 6.86 7.61 6.02
N THR A 32 7.08 6.58 5.17
CA THR A 32 8.42 6.37 4.61
C THR A 32 8.44 6.74 3.14
N TYR A 33 9.61 7.19 2.66
CA TYR A 33 9.85 7.50 1.26
C TYR A 33 11.33 7.23 0.91
N ARG A 34 11.60 6.85 -0.34
CA ARG A 34 12.96 6.56 -0.81
C ARG A 34 13.63 7.80 -1.39
N SER A 35 12.90 8.57 -2.18
CA SER A 35 13.41 9.72 -2.93
C SER A 35 12.38 10.84 -2.98
N GLY A 36 12.85 12.04 -3.37
CA GLY A 36 12.06 13.26 -3.28
C GLY A 36 12.02 13.82 -1.87
N GLU A 37 11.16 14.79 -1.67
CA GLU A 37 10.90 15.39 -0.35
C GLU A 37 9.45 15.13 0.09
N PRO A 38 9.19 15.13 1.40
CA PRO A 38 7.82 15.02 1.90
C PRO A 38 7.04 16.28 1.52
N PRO A 39 5.80 16.15 1.02
CA PRO A 39 4.97 17.30 0.68
C PRO A 39 4.69 18.18 1.90
N GLU A 40 4.76 19.51 1.71
CA GLU A 40 4.44 20.48 2.76
C GLU A 40 3.04 20.25 3.36
N ALA A 41 2.08 19.83 2.54
CA ALA A 41 0.73 19.49 2.98
C ALA A 41 0.68 18.38 4.05
N LEU A 42 1.68 17.48 4.10
CA LEU A 42 1.78 16.47 5.17
C LEU A 42 2.54 16.99 6.38
N THR A 43 3.62 17.73 6.16
CA THR A 43 4.42 18.26 7.27
C THR A 43 3.65 19.30 8.08
N SER A 44 2.78 20.09 7.44
CA SER A 44 1.87 21.02 8.14
C SER A 44 0.81 20.31 9.00
N LEU A 45 0.45 19.06 8.70
CA LEU A 45 -0.41 18.22 9.51
C LEU A 45 0.35 17.46 10.63
N GLY A 46 1.65 17.71 10.80
CA GLY A 46 2.48 17.04 11.80
C GLY A 46 2.86 15.60 11.44
N VAL A 47 2.74 15.21 10.18
CA VAL A 47 3.16 13.88 9.71
C VAL A 47 4.67 13.74 9.78
N LEU A 48 5.14 12.69 10.43
CA LEU A 48 6.56 12.34 10.50
C LEU A 48 7.01 11.71 9.18
N ALA A 49 7.97 12.32 8.50
CA ALA A 49 8.52 11.79 7.26
C ALA A 49 9.92 11.21 7.50
N VAL A 50 10.08 9.91 7.21
CA VAL A 50 11.33 9.18 7.42
C VAL A 50 11.83 8.62 6.08
N ARG A 51 13.08 8.91 5.74
CA ARG A 51 13.70 8.35 4.53
C ARG A 51 14.03 6.89 4.76
N CYS A 52 13.53 6.01 3.88
CA CYS A 52 13.73 4.57 3.99
C CYS A 52 13.52 3.90 2.64
N ASP A 53 14.50 3.13 2.19
CA ASP A 53 14.32 2.14 1.13
C ASP A 53 13.88 0.82 1.77
N ILE A 54 12.68 0.35 1.45
CA ILE A 54 12.13 -0.89 2.02
C ILE A 54 12.83 -2.15 1.51
N THR A 55 13.68 -2.04 0.50
CA THR A 55 14.54 -3.15 0.04
C THR A 55 15.75 -3.37 0.94
N ASP A 56 16.06 -2.41 1.82
CA ASP A 56 17.15 -2.45 2.78
C ASP A 56 16.63 -2.71 4.20
N SER A 57 17.01 -3.86 4.76
CA SER A 57 16.56 -4.28 6.09
C SER A 57 17.06 -3.39 7.23
N GLU A 58 18.26 -2.78 7.09
CA GLU A 58 18.82 -1.89 8.10
C GLU A 58 18.10 -0.56 8.12
N GLN A 59 17.78 -0.01 6.94
CA GLN A 59 16.98 1.21 6.83
C GLN A 59 15.56 1.00 7.38
N VAL A 60 14.94 -0.16 7.13
CA VAL A 60 13.64 -0.51 7.72
C VAL A 60 13.74 -0.52 9.25
N GLU A 61 14.75 -1.16 9.85
CA GLU A 61 14.91 -1.20 11.31
C GLU A 61 15.13 0.21 11.90
N GLN A 62 15.95 1.04 11.25
CA GLN A 62 16.20 2.42 11.66
C GLN A 62 14.95 3.29 11.58
N ALA A 63 14.19 3.19 10.47
CA ALA A 63 12.94 3.92 10.30
C ALA A 63 11.92 3.57 11.39
N TYR A 64 11.77 2.28 11.71
CA TYR A 64 10.87 1.87 12.78
C TYR A 64 11.31 2.39 14.16
N LYS A 65 12.59 2.40 14.46
CA LYS A 65 13.11 2.98 15.72
C LYS A 65 12.73 4.45 15.82
N GLU A 66 12.99 5.25 14.78
CA GLU A 66 12.66 6.68 14.77
C GLU A 66 11.16 6.92 14.94
N ILE A 67 10.32 6.12 14.27
CA ILE A 67 8.87 6.22 14.34
C ILE A 67 8.37 5.82 15.73
N GLU A 68 8.86 4.71 16.27
CA GLU A 68 8.44 4.20 17.57
C GLU A 68 8.88 5.11 18.74
N ASP A 69 10.04 5.78 18.62
CA ASP A 69 10.52 6.76 19.61
C ASP A 69 9.59 8.00 19.67
N LYS A 70 9.02 8.41 18.55
CA LYS A 70 8.16 9.62 18.47
C LYS A 70 6.67 9.32 18.65
N HIS A 71 6.18 8.22 18.09
CA HIS A 71 4.75 7.91 18.01
C HIS A 71 4.32 6.71 18.86
N GLY A 72 5.28 5.94 19.37
CA GLY A 72 5.02 4.63 19.97
C GLY A 72 4.93 3.52 18.94
N ALA A 73 4.65 2.31 19.40
CA ALA A 73 4.58 1.13 18.55
C ALA A 73 3.53 1.31 17.43
N VAL A 74 3.88 0.91 16.20
CA VAL A 74 2.97 0.99 15.05
C VAL A 74 1.78 0.07 15.26
N GLU A 75 0.57 0.67 15.29
CA GLU A 75 -0.70 -0.03 15.44
C GLU A 75 -1.38 -0.28 14.09
N VAL A 76 -1.18 0.62 13.13
CA VAL A 76 -1.71 0.51 11.76
C VAL A 76 -0.55 0.59 10.77
N LEU A 77 -0.41 -0.41 9.92
CA LEU A 77 0.54 -0.40 8.81
C LEU A 77 -0.21 -0.41 7.48
N VAL A 78 0.08 0.58 6.63
CA VAL A 78 -0.30 0.57 5.22
C VAL A 78 0.94 0.35 4.37
N ALA A 79 1.08 -0.86 3.83
CA ALA A 79 2.18 -1.22 2.94
C ALA A 79 1.81 -0.84 1.50
N ASN A 80 2.14 0.40 1.13
CA ASN A 80 1.79 1.00 -0.16
C ASN A 80 2.98 1.13 -1.10
N ALA A 81 4.22 1.25 -0.60
CA ALA A 81 5.40 1.42 -1.43
C ALA A 81 5.52 0.34 -2.52
N GLY A 82 5.78 0.77 -3.74
CA GLY A 82 5.94 -0.13 -4.87
C GLY A 82 6.45 0.60 -6.11
N ILE A 83 6.93 -0.19 -7.06
CA ILE A 83 7.44 0.27 -8.36
C ILE A 83 6.84 -0.57 -9.49
N THR A 84 6.87 -0.01 -10.70
CA THR A 84 6.64 -0.73 -11.95
C THR A 84 7.89 -0.66 -12.83
N LYS A 85 8.09 -1.69 -13.66
CA LYS A 85 9.03 -1.69 -14.77
C LYS A 85 8.37 -2.45 -15.92
N ASP A 86 7.55 -1.72 -16.66
CA ASP A 86 6.64 -2.28 -17.65
C ASP A 86 7.38 -2.53 -18.96
N THR A 87 7.39 -3.79 -19.39
CA THR A 87 7.92 -4.23 -20.68
C THR A 87 7.38 -5.61 -21.04
N LEU A 88 7.25 -5.90 -22.34
CA LEU A 88 6.79 -7.22 -22.79
C LEU A 88 7.76 -8.32 -22.37
N LEU A 89 7.26 -9.51 -22.06
CA LEU A 89 8.02 -10.64 -21.52
C LEU A 89 9.34 -10.92 -22.28
N MET A 90 9.31 -10.88 -23.60
CA MET A 90 10.49 -11.15 -24.43
C MET A 90 11.60 -10.09 -24.32
N ARG A 91 11.29 -8.93 -23.74
CA ARG A 91 12.26 -7.83 -23.51
C ARG A 91 12.53 -7.61 -22.03
N MET A 92 11.78 -8.29 -21.14
CA MET A 92 11.93 -8.15 -19.69
C MET A 92 13.22 -8.86 -19.25
N SER A 93 14.13 -8.11 -18.65
CA SER A 93 15.33 -8.69 -18.05
C SER A 93 15.01 -9.37 -16.70
N GLU A 94 15.88 -10.29 -16.26
CA GLU A 94 15.78 -10.86 -14.92
C GLU A 94 15.87 -9.77 -13.84
N ASP A 95 16.70 -8.75 -14.04
CA ASP A 95 16.82 -7.62 -13.10
C ASP A 95 15.54 -6.77 -13.04
N ASP A 96 14.82 -6.58 -14.16
CA ASP A 96 13.53 -5.89 -14.15
C ASP A 96 12.50 -6.68 -13.36
N PHE A 97 12.48 -8.00 -13.55
CA PHE A 97 11.59 -8.88 -12.79
C PHE A 97 11.96 -8.88 -11.31
N ALA A 98 13.21 -9.16 -10.97
CA ALA A 98 13.70 -9.30 -9.61
C ALA A 98 13.53 -8.00 -8.80
N SER A 99 13.85 -6.84 -9.38
CA SER A 99 13.74 -5.55 -8.68
C SER A 99 12.30 -5.17 -8.34
N VAL A 100 11.33 -5.50 -9.20
CA VAL A 100 9.91 -5.27 -8.92
C VAL A 100 9.42 -6.20 -7.82
N VAL A 101 9.79 -7.48 -7.86
CA VAL A 101 9.44 -8.46 -6.82
C VAL A 101 10.11 -8.10 -5.49
N ASP A 102 11.40 -7.73 -5.49
CA ASP A 102 12.09 -7.34 -4.25
C ASP A 102 11.44 -6.12 -3.61
N THR A 103 11.12 -5.09 -4.38
CA THR A 103 10.46 -3.90 -3.82
C THR A 103 9.03 -4.21 -3.36
N ASN A 104 8.19 -4.75 -4.25
CA ASN A 104 6.75 -4.82 -4.00
C ASN A 104 6.35 -5.94 -3.05
N LEU A 105 7.10 -7.05 -3.03
CA LEU A 105 6.79 -8.22 -2.20
C LEU A 105 7.79 -8.37 -1.05
N THR A 106 9.08 -8.49 -1.32
CA THR A 106 10.08 -8.73 -0.27
C THR A 106 10.23 -7.51 0.64
N GLY A 107 10.19 -6.29 0.07
CA GLY A 107 10.16 -5.05 0.85
C GLY A 107 8.92 -4.95 1.73
N THR A 108 7.75 -5.30 1.18
CA THR A 108 6.50 -5.39 1.96
C THR A 108 6.63 -6.41 3.10
N PHE A 109 7.21 -7.59 2.84
CA PHE A 109 7.49 -8.58 3.90
C PHE A 109 8.38 -7.99 5.01
N ARG A 110 9.46 -7.25 4.67
CA ARG A 110 10.37 -6.65 5.67
C ARG A 110 9.63 -5.70 6.61
N VAL A 111 8.82 -4.78 6.05
CA VAL A 111 8.09 -3.80 6.86
C VAL A 111 6.98 -4.45 7.69
N VAL A 112 6.25 -5.42 7.14
CA VAL A 112 5.21 -6.17 7.86
C VAL A 112 5.83 -6.98 9.00
N LYS A 113 6.92 -7.70 8.75
CA LYS A 113 7.64 -8.48 9.77
C LYS A 113 8.09 -7.59 10.95
N ARG A 114 8.55 -6.38 10.65
CA ARG A 114 9.00 -5.44 11.69
C ARG A 114 7.83 -4.87 12.50
N ALA A 115 6.73 -4.47 11.85
CA ALA A 115 5.52 -3.98 12.51
C ALA A 115 4.94 -5.01 13.48
N ASN A 116 4.92 -6.27 13.07
CA ASN A 116 4.33 -7.35 13.87
C ASN A 116 4.98 -7.54 15.25
N ARG A 117 6.24 -7.14 15.45
CA ARG A 117 6.87 -7.19 16.78
C ARG A 117 6.13 -6.36 17.83
N GLY A 118 5.70 -5.14 17.48
CA GLY A 118 4.90 -4.26 18.33
C GLY A 118 3.45 -4.75 18.46
N MET A 119 2.82 -5.09 17.33
CA MET A 119 1.43 -5.55 17.28
C MET A 119 1.19 -6.83 18.10
N LEU A 120 2.12 -7.79 18.07
CA LEU A 120 2.05 -9.02 18.88
C LEU A 120 2.10 -8.73 20.38
N ARG A 121 2.95 -7.79 20.82
CA ARG A 121 3.00 -7.38 22.23
C ARG A 121 1.72 -6.67 22.66
N ALA A 122 1.19 -5.80 21.81
CA ALA A 122 -0.03 -5.05 22.05
C ALA A 122 -1.30 -5.93 21.92
N LYS A 123 -1.21 -7.10 21.28
CA LYS A 123 -2.35 -7.95 20.91
C LYS A 123 -3.41 -7.15 20.12
N LYS A 124 -2.96 -6.26 19.28
CA LYS A 124 -3.79 -5.42 18.40
C LYS A 124 -2.95 -4.94 17.23
N GLY A 125 -3.50 -4.98 16.02
CA GLY A 125 -2.88 -4.45 14.82
C GLY A 125 -3.82 -4.45 13.63
N ARG A 126 -3.58 -3.53 12.71
CA ARG A 126 -4.29 -3.44 11.43
C ARG A 126 -3.26 -3.30 10.32
N VAL A 127 -3.25 -4.24 9.40
CA VAL A 127 -2.33 -4.24 8.25
C VAL A 127 -3.14 -4.21 6.96
N VAL A 128 -2.92 -3.18 6.16
CA VAL A 128 -3.53 -3.04 4.82
C VAL A 128 -2.42 -3.04 3.78
N LEU A 129 -2.46 -4.01 2.88
CA LEU A 129 -1.52 -4.15 1.77
C LEU A 129 -2.14 -3.55 0.51
N ILE A 130 -1.42 -2.66 -0.15
CA ILE A 130 -1.90 -2.06 -1.42
C ILE A 130 -1.43 -2.93 -2.58
N SER A 131 -2.36 -3.68 -3.13
CA SER A 131 -2.18 -4.48 -4.34
C SER A 131 -2.52 -3.65 -5.60
N SER A 132 -3.16 -4.26 -6.57
CA SER A 132 -3.68 -3.64 -7.80
C SER A 132 -4.69 -4.58 -8.44
N VAL A 133 -5.64 -4.03 -9.18
CA VAL A 133 -6.50 -4.81 -10.09
C VAL A 133 -5.66 -5.63 -11.08
N VAL A 134 -4.50 -5.11 -11.49
CA VAL A 134 -3.54 -5.85 -12.35
C VAL A 134 -3.03 -7.12 -11.69
N GLY A 135 -2.92 -7.17 -10.37
CA GLY A 135 -2.58 -8.40 -9.64
C GLY A 135 -3.69 -9.46 -9.67
N LEU A 136 -4.93 -9.07 -10.00
CA LEU A 136 -6.08 -9.98 -10.10
C LEU A 136 -6.34 -10.39 -11.56
N LEU A 137 -6.27 -9.43 -12.51
CA LEU A 137 -6.59 -9.63 -13.92
C LEU A 137 -5.38 -10.01 -14.79
N GLY A 138 -4.18 -9.57 -14.39
CA GLY A 138 -3.03 -9.50 -15.27
C GLY A 138 -3.08 -8.30 -16.21
N SER A 139 -1.95 -7.98 -16.83
CA SER A 139 -1.83 -6.94 -17.86
C SER A 139 -0.63 -7.23 -18.75
N ALA A 140 -0.80 -7.07 -20.06
CA ALA A 140 0.31 -7.23 -20.99
C ALA A 140 1.43 -6.22 -20.67
N GLY A 141 2.67 -6.68 -20.64
CA GLY A 141 3.84 -5.87 -20.29
C GLY A 141 4.08 -5.69 -18.79
N GLN A 142 3.24 -6.24 -17.93
CA GLN A 142 3.33 -6.11 -16.47
C GLN A 142 3.46 -7.44 -15.72
N ALA A 143 4.10 -8.45 -16.32
CA ALA A 143 4.21 -9.78 -15.72
C ALA A 143 4.88 -9.75 -14.33
N ASN A 144 5.95 -8.96 -14.16
CA ASN A 144 6.64 -8.74 -12.89
C ASN A 144 5.74 -8.03 -11.85
N TYR A 145 5.07 -6.95 -12.25
CA TYR A 145 4.19 -6.18 -11.39
C TYR A 145 2.96 -7.00 -10.99
N ALA A 146 2.28 -7.63 -11.96
CA ALA A 146 1.12 -8.48 -11.71
C ALA A 146 1.46 -9.61 -10.73
N ALA A 147 2.56 -10.32 -10.96
CA ALA A 147 3.02 -11.39 -10.07
C ALA A 147 3.29 -10.87 -8.65
N SER A 148 3.99 -9.73 -8.52
CA SER A 148 4.30 -9.14 -7.21
C SER A 148 3.04 -8.71 -6.44
N LYS A 149 2.04 -8.14 -7.13
CA LYS A 149 0.79 -7.68 -6.53
C LYS A 149 -0.17 -8.84 -6.22
N ALA A 150 -0.23 -9.86 -7.06
CA ALA A 150 -0.96 -11.09 -6.79
C ALA A 150 -0.44 -11.83 -5.55
N ALA A 151 0.89 -11.88 -5.38
CA ALA A 151 1.52 -12.53 -4.23
C ALA A 151 1.10 -11.93 -2.88
N LEU A 152 0.77 -10.63 -2.82
CA LEU A 152 0.30 -9.98 -1.60
C LEU A 152 -1.01 -10.60 -1.08
N VAL A 153 -1.84 -11.16 -1.93
CA VAL A 153 -3.09 -11.83 -1.54
C VAL A 153 -2.78 -13.10 -0.73
N GLY A 154 -1.91 -13.96 -1.25
CA GLY A 154 -1.45 -15.17 -0.54
C GLY A 154 -0.74 -14.82 0.76
N PHE A 155 0.09 -13.79 0.74
CA PHE A 155 0.80 -13.29 1.91
C PHE A 155 -0.17 -12.80 3.00
N ALA A 156 -1.14 -11.95 2.67
CA ALA A 156 -2.15 -11.46 3.60
C ALA A 156 -2.97 -12.60 4.22
N ARG A 157 -3.44 -13.55 3.40
CA ARG A 157 -4.24 -14.69 3.85
C ARG A 157 -3.49 -15.61 4.80
N SER A 158 -2.19 -15.84 4.55
CA SER A 158 -1.33 -16.62 5.44
C SER A 158 -1.19 -15.95 6.81
N LEU A 159 -0.90 -14.65 6.83
CA LEU A 159 -0.75 -13.88 8.06
C LEU A 159 -2.08 -13.70 8.82
N ALA A 160 -3.19 -13.57 8.12
CA ALA A 160 -4.51 -13.54 8.74
C ALA A 160 -4.80 -14.84 9.53
N ARG A 161 -4.40 -16.00 9.01
CA ARG A 161 -4.51 -17.29 9.71
C ARG A 161 -3.55 -17.41 10.90
N GLU A 162 -2.31 -16.94 10.72
CA GLU A 162 -1.26 -17.04 11.73
C GLU A 162 -1.50 -16.10 12.92
N LEU A 163 -1.96 -14.87 12.66
CA LEU A 163 -1.98 -13.78 13.64
C LEU A 163 -3.39 -13.31 14.03
N GLY A 164 -4.43 -13.86 13.45
CA GLY A 164 -5.82 -13.47 13.74
C GLY A 164 -6.19 -13.66 15.21
N SER A 165 -5.71 -14.73 15.86
CA SER A 165 -5.93 -14.97 17.31
C SER A 165 -5.29 -13.91 18.21
N ARG A 166 -4.44 -13.04 17.66
CA ARG A 166 -3.80 -11.90 18.34
C ARG A 166 -4.51 -10.58 18.06
N ASN A 167 -5.72 -10.61 17.48
CA ASN A 167 -6.46 -9.42 17.06
C ASN A 167 -5.66 -8.54 16.07
N ILE A 168 -4.89 -9.18 15.17
CA ILE A 168 -4.17 -8.52 14.10
C ILE A 168 -4.85 -8.91 12.78
N THR A 169 -5.38 -7.93 12.06
CA THR A 169 -6.03 -8.16 10.77
C THR A 169 -5.08 -7.85 9.62
N PHE A 170 -5.19 -8.62 8.55
CA PHE A 170 -4.44 -8.44 7.30
C PHE A 170 -5.40 -8.43 6.13
N ASN A 171 -5.51 -7.28 5.47
CA ASN A 171 -6.40 -7.12 4.32
C ASN A 171 -5.64 -6.51 3.14
N VAL A 172 -6.16 -6.71 1.96
CA VAL A 172 -5.62 -6.21 0.69
C VAL A 172 -6.63 -5.24 0.09
N VAL A 173 -6.18 -4.06 -0.28
CA VAL A 173 -6.89 -3.16 -1.17
C VAL A 173 -6.27 -3.29 -2.55
N ALA A 174 -7.08 -3.49 -3.58
CA ALA A 174 -6.67 -3.62 -4.97
C ALA A 174 -7.23 -2.45 -5.79
N PRO A 175 -6.49 -1.33 -5.91
CA PRO A 175 -6.92 -0.20 -6.71
C PRO A 175 -7.00 -0.55 -8.20
N GLY A 176 -7.98 0.04 -8.90
CA GLY A 176 -7.99 0.14 -10.35
C GLY A 176 -7.10 1.28 -10.85
N PHE A 177 -7.56 1.97 -11.89
CA PHE A 177 -6.87 3.15 -12.39
C PHE A 177 -7.19 4.37 -11.53
N VAL A 178 -6.16 4.96 -10.93
CA VAL A 178 -6.24 6.10 -10.01
C VAL A 178 -5.55 7.30 -10.63
N ASP A 179 -6.11 8.50 -10.53
CA ASP A 179 -5.53 9.74 -11.05
C ASP A 179 -4.34 10.16 -10.16
N THR A 180 -3.17 9.78 -10.60
CA THR A 180 -1.89 10.04 -9.92
C THR A 180 -0.83 10.43 -10.95
N ASP A 181 0.34 10.88 -10.50
CA ASP A 181 1.44 11.19 -11.40
C ASP A 181 1.86 9.99 -12.28
N MET A 182 1.63 8.78 -11.81
CA MET A 182 1.91 7.56 -12.57
C MET A 182 0.99 7.42 -13.79
N THR A 183 -0.25 7.90 -13.72
CA THR A 183 -1.23 7.83 -14.80
C THR A 183 -1.28 9.10 -15.67
N LYS A 184 -0.70 10.21 -15.21
CA LYS A 184 -0.62 11.46 -15.98
C LYS A 184 0.31 11.39 -17.20
N VAL A 185 1.20 10.40 -17.25
CA VAL A 185 2.09 10.17 -18.41
C VAL A 185 1.38 9.51 -19.59
N LEU A 186 0.16 9.01 -19.40
CA LEU A 186 -0.64 8.39 -20.44
C LEU A 186 -1.23 9.45 -21.38
N THR A 187 -1.28 9.13 -22.67
CA THR A 187 -1.96 9.99 -23.67
C THR A 187 -3.47 10.01 -23.44
N ASP A 188 -4.16 11.03 -23.96
CA ASP A 188 -5.61 11.14 -23.84
C ASP A 188 -6.33 9.93 -24.47
N GLU A 189 -5.80 9.40 -25.58
CA GLU A 189 -6.34 8.21 -26.23
C GLU A 189 -6.19 6.95 -25.34
N GLN A 190 -5.03 6.78 -24.72
CA GLN A 190 -4.81 5.70 -23.77
C GLN A 190 -5.73 5.82 -22.55
N ARG A 191 -5.88 7.05 -22.01
CA ARG A 191 -6.80 7.33 -20.91
C ARG A 191 -8.24 7.00 -21.29
N ALA A 192 -8.70 7.42 -22.46
CA ALA A 192 -10.04 7.12 -22.95
C ALA A 192 -10.27 5.60 -23.13
N GLY A 193 -9.27 4.89 -23.67
CA GLY A 193 -9.32 3.43 -23.81
C GLY A 193 -9.44 2.69 -22.47
N ILE A 194 -8.78 3.20 -21.44
CA ILE A 194 -8.89 2.67 -20.07
C ILE A 194 -10.28 2.95 -19.49
N VAL A 195 -10.72 4.21 -19.57
CA VAL A 195 -12.05 4.63 -19.06
C VAL A 195 -13.18 3.84 -19.67
N ALA A 196 -13.09 3.51 -20.96
CA ALA A 196 -14.10 2.70 -21.67
C ALA A 196 -14.25 1.28 -21.10
N GLN A 197 -13.25 0.76 -20.36
CA GLN A 197 -13.30 -0.56 -19.72
C GLN A 197 -13.80 -0.50 -18.28
N VAL A 198 -13.86 0.68 -17.67
CA VAL A 198 -14.28 0.86 -16.28
C VAL A 198 -15.80 1.11 -16.24
N PRO A 199 -16.60 0.27 -15.60
CA PRO A 199 -18.06 0.47 -15.49
C PRO A 199 -18.47 1.85 -14.95
N LEU A 200 -17.72 2.42 -13.97
CA LEU A 200 -17.97 3.77 -13.47
C LEU A 200 -17.47 4.88 -14.41
N ALA A 201 -16.91 4.55 -15.57
CA ALA A 201 -16.52 5.43 -16.68
C ALA A 201 -15.61 6.61 -16.25
N ARG A 202 -14.73 6.40 -15.27
CA ARG A 202 -13.74 7.39 -14.81
C ARG A 202 -12.56 6.74 -14.09
N TYR A 203 -11.49 7.50 -13.89
CA TYR A 203 -10.45 7.18 -12.92
C TYR A 203 -10.96 7.41 -11.50
N ALA A 204 -10.47 6.62 -10.55
CA ALA A 204 -10.65 6.90 -9.14
C ALA A 204 -9.77 8.08 -8.71
N GLN A 205 -10.22 8.82 -7.69
CA GLN A 205 -9.36 9.76 -6.99
C GLN A 205 -8.59 9.02 -5.88
N PRO A 206 -7.36 9.43 -5.54
CA PRO A 206 -6.58 8.81 -4.45
C PRO A 206 -7.32 8.74 -3.12
N GLU A 207 -8.19 9.71 -2.85
CA GLU A 207 -9.03 9.79 -1.65
C GLU A 207 -10.05 8.65 -1.56
N GLU A 208 -10.52 8.13 -2.70
CA GLU A 208 -11.45 6.98 -2.73
C GLU A 208 -10.73 5.69 -2.28
N ILE A 209 -9.45 5.55 -2.61
CA ILE A 209 -8.62 4.46 -2.09
C ILE A 209 -8.36 4.65 -0.60
N ALA A 210 -8.05 5.89 -0.18
CA ALA A 210 -7.79 6.23 1.21
C ALA A 210 -9.00 5.93 2.10
N ALA A 211 -10.23 6.17 1.61
CA ALA A 211 -11.46 5.85 2.34
C ALA A 211 -11.60 4.35 2.64
N ALA A 212 -11.34 3.49 1.65
CA ALA A 212 -11.37 2.04 1.82
C ALA A 212 -10.29 1.55 2.80
N VAL A 213 -9.08 2.12 2.71
CA VAL A 213 -7.97 1.80 3.63
C VAL A 213 -8.31 2.24 5.04
N SER A 214 -8.85 3.44 5.25
CA SER A 214 -9.25 3.96 6.55
C SER A 214 -10.33 3.10 7.19
N PHE A 215 -11.33 2.65 6.42
CA PHE A 215 -12.34 1.70 6.88
C PHE A 215 -11.72 0.39 7.35
N LEU A 216 -10.87 -0.24 6.54
CA LEU A 216 -10.23 -1.52 6.90
C LEU A 216 -9.28 -1.40 8.10
N ALA A 217 -8.75 -0.22 8.38
CA ALA A 217 -7.92 0.06 9.53
C ALA A 217 -8.73 0.47 10.78
N SER A 218 -10.04 0.62 10.68
CA SER A 218 -10.92 1.02 11.78
C SER A 218 -11.33 -0.18 12.66
N ASP A 219 -11.95 0.10 13.79
CA ASP A 219 -12.53 -0.93 14.65
C ASP A 219 -13.85 -1.47 14.04
N ASP A 220 -14.52 -0.74 13.14
CA ASP A 220 -15.71 -1.21 12.42
C ASP A 220 -15.39 -2.38 11.48
N ALA A 221 -14.13 -2.50 11.03
CA ALA A 221 -13.64 -3.60 10.23
C ALA A 221 -12.94 -4.71 11.06
N ALA A 222 -13.11 -4.74 12.39
CA ALA A 222 -12.38 -5.65 13.27
C ALA A 222 -12.60 -7.15 12.96
N TYR A 223 -13.71 -7.49 12.30
CA TYR A 223 -14.01 -8.88 11.90
C TYR A 223 -13.68 -9.20 10.43
N ILE A 224 -13.02 -8.23 9.73
CA ILE A 224 -12.59 -8.40 8.35
C ILE A 224 -11.08 -8.70 8.35
N THR A 225 -10.70 -9.91 7.93
CA THR A 225 -9.30 -10.31 7.76
C THR A 225 -9.14 -11.32 6.61
N GLY A 226 -8.04 -11.24 5.87
CA GLY A 226 -7.79 -12.05 4.69
C GLY A 226 -8.61 -11.63 3.46
N ALA A 227 -9.33 -10.51 3.54
CA ALA A 227 -10.14 -10.00 2.45
C ALA A 227 -9.29 -9.30 1.38
N VAL A 228 -9.79 -9.35 0.16
CA VAL A 228 -9.31 -8.52 -0.97
C VAL A 228 -10.45 -7.61 -1.36
N ILE A 229 -10.23 -6.31 -1.26
CA ILE A 229 -11.23 -5.28 -1.58
C ILE A 229 -10.79 -4.56 -2.86
N PRO A 230 -11.40 -4.87 -4.02
CA PRO A 230 -11.21 -4.08 -5.23
C PRO A 230 -11.80 -2.68 -5.04
N VAL A 231 -11.04 -1.65 -5.41
CA VAL A 231 -11.49 -0.26 -5.48
C VAL A 231 -11.15 0.23 -6.88
N ASP A 232 -11.90 -0.27 -7.87
CA ASP A 232 -11.51 -0.28 -9.26
C ASP A 232 -12.63 0.16 -10.23
N GLY A 233 -13.74 0.67 -9.69
CA GLY A 233 -14.89 1.10 -10.48
C GLY A 233 -15.62 -0.03 -11.22
N GLY A 234 -15.42 -1.28 -10.78
CA GLY A 234 -16.01 -2.48 -11.38
C GLY A 234 -15.16 -3.11 -12.47
N LEU A 235 -13.93 -2.63 -12.71
CA LEU A 235 -13.05 -3.15 -13.76
C LEU A 235 -12.74 -4.64 -13.59
N GLY A 236 -12.51 -5.07 -12.34
CA GLY A 236 -12.12 -6.44 -12.00
C GLY A 236 -13.25 -7.31 -11.45
N MET A 237 -14.50 -7.06 -11.79
CA MET A 237 -15.63 -7.90 -11.32
C MET A 237 -15.45 -9.36 -11.69
N GLY A 238 -15.77 -10.27 -10.73
CA GLY A 238 -15.74 -11.72 -10.97
C GLY A 238 -14.55 -12.46 -10.36
N HIS A 239 -13.85 -11.85 -9.40
CA HIS A 239 -12.72 -12.45 -8.67
C HIS A 239 -13.09 -12.80 -7.24
#